data_b459409a294c9044ac801c9c535842f6
#
_entry.id   b459409a294c9044ac801c9c535842f6
#
_cell.length_a   1.000
_cell.length_b   1.000
_cell.length_c   1.000
_cell.angle_alpha   90.00
_cell.angle_beta   90.00
_cell.angle_gamma   90.00
#
_symmetry.space_group_name_H-M   'P 1'
#
loop_
_entity.id
_entity.type
_entity.pdbx_description
1 polymer ?
#
loop_
_entity_poly.entity_id
_entity_poly.type
_entity_poly.pdbx_seq_one_letter_code
_entity_poly.pdbx_strand_id
1 'polypeptide(L)'
;ETSKIDKICKKIVGIGEEIAALFETQLICASCIDAVSSGLEELAKRFRYVLVEVLKDYQERIAKLGGEVEPQALERKVNLQFLIESCIDYHTLQAILHEVEEGRQITKQAKESLVRANLRLVISVSKKFVNRGLQFADLIQEGNIGLMKAVEKFDYHRGYKFSTYATWWIRQSI
;
A
#
# COMPACT_ATOMS: atom_id res chain seq x y z
N GLU A 1 -33.74 -16.91 13.18
CA GLU A 1 -32.27 -16.86 12.94
C GLU A 1 -31.88 -15.72 11.98
N THR A 2 -32.60 -15.50 10.89
CA THR A 2 -32.37 -14.39 9.92
C THR A 2 -32.37 -13.02 10.60
N SER A 3 -33.28 -12.75 11.53
CA SER A 3 -33.34 -11.45 12.25
C SER A 3 -32.13 -11.15 13.15
N LYS A 4 -31.41 -12.17 13.64
CA LYS A 4 -30.16 -12.01 14.39
C LYS A 4 -28.99 -11.69 13.46
N ILE A 5 -28.93 -12.34 12.30
CA ILE A 5 -27.91 -12.12 11.28
C ILE A 5 -28.03 -10.69 10.75
N ASP A 6 -29.24 -10.22 10.40
CA ASP A 6 -29.48 -8.83 9.94
C ASP A 6 -29.05 -7.79 10.95
N LYS A 7 -29.26 -8.04 12.27
CA LYS A 7 -28.81 -7.13 13.33
C LYS A 7 -27.29 -7.09 13.45
N ILE A 8 -26.61 -8.22 13.26
CA ILE A 8 -25.15 -8.29 13.29
C ILE A 8 -24.58 -7.58 12.06
N CYS A 9 -25.12 -7.83 10.87
CA CYS A 9 -24.69 -7.15 9.64
C CYS A 9 -24.84 -5.63 9.74
N LYS A 10 -25.97 -5.13 10.26
CA LYS A 10 -26.17 -3.68 10.50
C LYS A 10 -25.17 -3.10 11.49
N LYS A 11 -24.81 -3.84 12.55
CA LYS A 11 -23.76 -3.40 13.48
C LYS A 11 -22.39 -3.34 12.83
N ILE A 12 -22.02 -4.34 12.01
CA ILE A 12 -20.75 -4.37 11.31
C ILE A 12 -20.65 -3.19 10.34
N VAL A 13 -21.71 -2.91 9.57
CA VAL A 13 -21.76 -1.73 8.68
C VAL A 13 -21.61 -0.45 9.45
N GLY A 14 -22.35 -0.26 10.56
CA GLY A 14 -22.24 0.94 11.39
C GLY A 14 -20.84 1.15 11.99
N ILE A 15 -20.18 0.09 12.46
CA ILE A 15 -18.79 0.17 12.92
C ILE A 15 -17.85 0.53 11.76
N GLY A 16 -18.09 -0.01 10.57
CA GLY A 16 -17.32 0.33 9.36
C GLY A 16 -17.44 1.82 9.01
N GLU A 17 -18.64 2.39 9.08
CA GLU A 17 -18.88 3.82 8.85
C GLU A 17 -18.21 4.71 9.90
N GLU A 18 -18.24 4.32 11.18
CA GLU A 18 -17.53 5.02 12.26
C GLU A 18 -16.01 4.99 12.05
N ILE A 19 -15.46 3.85 11.66
CA ILE A 19 -14.03 3.70 11.33
C ILE A 19 -13.68 4.58 10.12
N ALA A 20 -14.48 4.60 9.06
CA ALA A 20 -14.26 5.44 7.89
C ALA A 20 -14.26 6.92 8.26
N ALA A 21 -15.22 7.37 9.07
CA ALA A 21 -15.29 8.76 9.56
C ALA A 21 -14.06 9.14 10.40
N LEU A 22 -13.55 8.22 11.23
CA LEU A 22 -12.31 8.44 11.98
C LEU A 22 -11.10 8.56 11.04
N PHE A 23 -11.05 7.79 9.97
CA PHE A 23 -9.99 7.88 8.98
C PHE A 23 -10.02 9.17 8.17
N GLU A 24 -11.20 9.70 7.84
CA GLU A 24 -11.34 11.00 7.18
C GLU A 24 -10.90 12.19 8.04
N THR A 25 -11.09 12.09 9.35
CA THR A 25 -10.78 13.18 10.30
C THR A 25 -9.36 13.14 10.85
N GLN A 26 -8.66 12.02 10.77
CA GLN A 26 -7.32 11.86 11.32
C GLN A 26 -6.28 11.62 10.22
N LEU A 27 -5.15 12.32 10.31
CA LEU A 27 -3.97 12.07 9.49
C LEU A 27 -3.41 10.68 9.82
N ILE A 28 -3.75 9.69 8.98
CA ILE A 28 -3.25 8.32 9.13
C ILE A 28 -1.76 8.31 8.80
N CYS A 29 -0.96 7.75 9.69
CA CYS A 29 0.47 7.64 9.43
C CYS A 29 0.74 6.62 8.29
N ALA A 30 1.78 6.85 7.51
CA ALA A 30 2.15 5.99 6.39
C ALA A 30 2.33 4.52 6.80
N SER A 31 2.88 4.26 7.99
CA SER A 31 3.06 2.91 8.52
C SER A 31 1.74 2.17 8.77
N CYS A 32 0.67 2.88 9.14
CA CYS A 32 -0.66 2.28 9.28
C CYS A 32 -1.23 1.89 7.91
N ILE A 33 -1.07 2.76 6.90
CA ILE A 33 -1.48 2.48 5.52
C ILE A 33 -0.73 1.25 4.98
N ASP A 34 0.58 1.18 5.20
CA ASP A 34 1.40 0.05 4.78
C ASP A 34 0.99 -1.25 5.48
N ALA A 35 0.67 -1.21 6.77
CA ALA A 35 0.20 -2.38 7.53
C ALA A 35 -1.15 -2.89 7.00
N VAL A 36 -2.11 -2.01 6.77
CA VAL A 36 -3.42 -2.37 6.20
C VAL A 36 -3.26 -2.92 4.78
N SER A 37 -2.47 -2.26 3.94
CA SER A 37 -2.21 -2.71 2.57
C SER A 37 -1.57 -4.10 2.54
N SER A 38 -0.59 -4.36 3.43
CA SER A 38 0.04 -5.67 3.56
C SER A 38 -0.95 -6.75 4.00
N GLY A 39 -1.88 -6.42 4.90
CA GLY A 39 -2.96 -7.31 5.31
C GLY A 39 -3.91 -7.66 4.15
N LEU A 40 -4.27 -6.69 3.33
CA LEU A 40 -5.10 -6.90 2.14
C LEU A 40 -4.39 -7.76 1.08
N GLU A 41 -3.09 -7.54 0.86
CA GLU A 41 -2.26 -8.36 -0.03
C GLU A 41 -2.17 -9.81 0.45
N GLU A 42 -2.05 -10.03 1.76
CA GLU A 42 -2.03 -11.37 2.35
C GLU A 42 -3.39 -12.08 2.19
N LEU A 43 -4.50 -11.37 2.38
CA LEU A 43 -5.84 -11.87 2.07
C LEU A 43 -5.97 -12.29 0.60
N ALA A 44 -5.44 -11.50 -0.34
CA ALA A 44 -5.47 -11.84 -1.76
C ALA A 44 -4.60 -13.07 -2.09
N LYS A 45 -3.49 -13.28 -1.38
CA LYS A 45 -2.66 -14.49 -1.50
C LYS A 45 -3.41 -15.72 -0.98
N ARG A 46 -4.08 -15.61 0.17
CA ARG A 46 -4.90 -16.71 0.72
C ARG A 46 -6.03 -17.07 -0.24
N PHE A 47 -6.71 -16.10 -0.83
CA PHE A 47 -7.74 -16.36 -1.83
C PHE A 47 -7.19 -17.17 -3.01
N ARG A 48 -6.03 -16.75 -3.58
CA ARG A 48 -5.39 -17.48 -4.68
C ARG A 48 -5.01 -18.91 -4.28
N TYR A 49 -4.56 -19.11 -3.06
CA TYR A 49 -4.24 -20.44 -2.54
C TYR A 49 -5.49 -21.33 -2.46
N VAL A 50 -6.58 -20.84 -1.86
CA VAL A 50 -7.85 -21.54 -1.76
C VAL A 50 -8.41 -21.86 -3.16
N LEU A 51 -8.32 -20.91 -4.11
CA LEU A 51 -8.73 -21.12 -5.49
C LEU A 51 -7.96 -22.29 -6.13
N VAL A 52 -6.65 -22.34 -5.97
CA VAL A 52 -5.81 -23.41 -6.52
C VAL A 52 -6.14 -24.77 -5.89
N GLU A 53 -6.36 -24.84 -4.57
CA GLU A 53 -6.74 -26.07 -3.87
C GLU A 53 -8.11 -26.58 -4.35
N VAL A 54 -9.10 -25.70 -4.43
CA VAL A 54 -10.44 -26.07 -4.92
C VAL A 54 -10.39 -26.53 -6.37
N LEU A 55 -9.60 -25.87 -7.23
CA LEU A 55 -9.40 -26.29 -8.62
C LEU A 55 -8.76 -27.67 -8.72
N LYS A 56 -7.77 -27.99 -7.88
CA LYS A 56 -7.13 -29.32 -7.85
C LYS A 56 -8.12 -30.40 -7.40
N ASP A 57 -8.81 -30.21 -6.28
CA ASP A 57 -9.82 -31.16 -5.78
C ASP A 57 -10.91 -31.43 -6.85
N TYR A 58 -11.24 -30.38 -7.58
CA TYR A 58 -12.24 -30.45 -8.63
C TYR A 58 -11.76 -31.21 -9.87
N GLN A 59 -10.52 -30.99 -10.31
CA GLN A 59 -9.91 -31.74 -11.41
C GLN A 59 -9.81 -33.24 -11.07
N GLU A 60 -9.43 -33.57 -9.83
CA GLU A 60 -9.40 -34.98 -9.38
C GLU A 60 -10.77 -35.64 -9.37
N ARG A 61 -11.83 -34.91 -8.99
CA ARG A 61 -13.20 -35.41 -9.02
C ARG A 61 -13.70 -35.63 -10.44
N ILE A 62 -13.41 -34.74 -11.38
CA ILE A 62 -13.76 -34.92 -12.80
C ILE A 62 -13.05 -36.12 -13.38
N ALA A 63 -11.77 -36.32 -13.10
CA ALA A 63 -11.01 -37.46 -13.56
C ALA A 63 -11.59 -38.80 -13.04
N LYS A 64 -12.21 -38.79 -11.85
CA LYS A 64 -12.83 -39.99 -11.26
C LYS A 64 -14.27 -40.23 -11.71
N LEU A 65 -15.07 -39.22 -12.01
CA LEU A 65 -16.51 -39.28 -12.22
C LEU A 65 -16.96 -39.05 -13.66
N GLY A 66 -16.08 -38.58 -14.56
CA GLY A 66 -16.36 -38.41 -16.00
C GLY A 66 -17.43 -37.36 -16.32
N GLY A 67 -17.58 -36.33 -15.49
CA GLY A 67 -18.61 -35.27 -15.66
C GLY A 67 -18.04 -34.00 -16.26
N GLU A 68 -18.84 -33.33 -17.10
CA GLU A 68 -18.57 -31.95 -17.48
C GLU A 68 -18.93 -30.97 -16.35
N VAL A 69 -18.10 -30.00 -16.12
CA VAL A 69 -18.33 -29.04 -15.06
C VAL A 69 -18.31 -27.61 -15.59
N GLU A 70 -19.32 -26.88 -15.18
CA GLU A 70 -19.44 -25.46 -15.49
C GLU A 70 -18.42 -24.62 -14.67
N PRO A 71 -17.45 -23.94 -15.31
CA PRO A 71 -16.43 -23.15 -14.60
C PRO A 71 -17.04 -22.09 -13.66
N GLN A 72 -18.20 -21.55 -14.02
CA GLN A 72 -18.92 -20.54 -13.24
C GLN A 72 -19.44 -21.07 -11.90
N ALA A 73 -19.83 -22.35 -11.81
CA ALA A 73 -20.29 -22.96 -10.56
C ALA A 73 -19.15 -23.12 -9.55
N LEU A 74 -17.94 -23.34 -10.04
CA LEU A 74 -16.72 -23.44 -9.23
C LEU A 74 -16.32 -22.07 -8.68
N GLU A 75 -16.28 -21.07 -9.52
CA GLU A 75 -15.96 -19.69 -9.15
C GLU A 75 -16.93 -19.17 -8.08
N ARG A 76 -18.22 -19.43 -8.22
CA ARG A 76 -19.23 -19.11 -7.20
C ARG A 76 -18.95 -19.78 -5.85
N LYS A 77 -18.55 -21.06 -5.84
CA LYS A 77 -18.22 -21.77 -4.60
C LYS A 77 -17.01 -21.17 -3.90
N VAL A 78 -15.95 -20.88 -4.65
CA VAL A 78 -14.73 -20.27 -4.10
C VAL A 78 -15.02 -18.88 -3.55
N ASN A 79 -15.75 -18.05 -4.30
CA ASN A 79 -16.15 -16.73 -3.85
C ASN A 79 -17.02 -16.78 -2.59
N LEU A 80 -17.96 -17.73 -2.51
CA LEU A 80 -18.82 -17.91 -1.33
C LEU A 80 -18.02 -18.33 -0.10
N GLN A 81 -17.10 -19.27 -0.26
CA GLN A 81 -16.26 -19.74 0.86
C GLN A 81 -15.34 -18.62 1.35
N PHE A 82 -14.73 -17.86 0.44
CA PHE A 82 -13.90 -16.71 0.78
C PHE A 82 -14.72 -15.60 1.45
N LEU A 83 -15.92 -15.30 0.96
CA LEU A 83 -16.83 -14.32 1.57
C LEU A 83 -17.20 -14.70 3.01
N ILE A 84 -17.41 -15.99 3.28
CA ILE A 84 -17.72 -16.49 4.63
C ILE A 84 -16.52 -16.30 5.58
N GLU A 85 -15.31 -16.53 5.09
CA GLU A 85 -14.08 -16.44 5.90
C GLU A 85 -13.58 -15.02 6.10
N SER A 86 -13.66 -14.16 5.08
CA SER A 86 -13.07 -12.82 5.08
C SER A 86 -14.07 -11.68 5.17
N CYS A 87 -15.37 -11.95 5.07
CA CYS A 87 -16.46 -10.95 5.00
C CYS A 87 -16.33 -9.97 3.82
N ILE A 88 -15.49 -10.26 2.83
CA ILE A 88 -15.28 -9.43 1.64
C ILE A 88 -15.29 -10.34 0.39
N ASP A 89 -15.93 -9.89 -0.69
CA ASP A 89 -15.87 -10.60 -1.95
C ASP A 89 -14.59 -10.29 -2.72
N TYR A 90 -14.20 -11.21 -3.61
CA TYR A 90 -12.94 -11.11 -4.34
C TYR A 90 -12.86 -9.90 -5.28
N HIS A 91 -13.97 -9.52 -5.91
CA HIS A 91 -13.99 -8.37 -6.82
C HIS A 91 -13.78 -7.06 -6.05
N THR A 92 -14.44 -6.92 -4.91
CA THR A 92 -14.25 -5.78 -4.01
C THR A 92 -12.82 -5.73 -3.49
N LEU A 93 -12.24 -6.86 -3.09
CA LEU A 93 -10.84 -6.92 -2.66
C LEU A 93 -9.88 -6.49 -3.77
N GLN A 94 -10.10 -6.94 -5.01
CA GLN A 94 -9.28 -6.54 -6.16
C GLN A 94 -9.41 -5.05 -6.48
N ALA A 95 -10.63 -4.50 -6.43
CA ALA A 95 -10.84 -3.07 -6.63
C ALA A 95 -10.09 -2.22 -5.60
N ILE A 96 -10.17 -2.59 -4.32
CA ILE A 96 -9.44 -1.91 -3.23
C ILE A 96 -7.92 -2.00 -3.45
N LEU A 97 -7.40 -3.18 -3.80
CA LEU A 97 -5.97 -3.35 -4.06
C LEU A 97 -5.50 -2.51 -5.26
N HIS A 98 -6.33 -2.38 -6.28
CA HIS A 98 -6.04 -1.54 -7.44
C HIS A 98 -5.96 -0.06 -7.04
N GLU A 99 -6.93 0.45 -6.30
CA GLU A 99 -6.92 1.83 -5.80
C GLU A 99 -5.72 2.12 -4.90
N VAL A 100 -5.34 1.18 -4.04
CA VAL A 100 -4.15 1.28 -3.20
C VAL A 100 -2.88 1.37 -4.05
N GLU A 101 -2.76 0.54 -5.07
CA GLU A 101 -1.59 0.54 -5.96
C GLU A 101 -1.52 1.84 -6.79
N GLU A 102 -2.64 2.33 -7.30
CA GLU A 102 -2.71 3.64 -7.97
C GLU A 102 -2.27 4.77 -7.03
N GLY A 103 -2.76 4.79 -5.80
CA GLY A 103 -2.34 5.77 -4.79
C GLY A 103 -0.85 5.71 -4.48
N ARG A 104 -0.28 4.51 -4.39
CA ARG A 104 1.17 4.29 -4.23
C ARG A 104 1.97 4.84 -5.41
N GLN A 105 1.51 4.61 -6.63
CA GLN A 105 2.17 5.10 -7.84
C GLN A 105 2.14 6.63 -7.92
N ILE A 106 1.02 7.26 -7.62
CA ILE A 106 0.88 8.72 -7.56
C ILE A 106 1.84 9.30 -6.52
N THR A 107 1.88 8.70 -5.32
CA THR A 107 2.78 9.12 -4.24
C THR A 107 4.24 9.00 -4.64
N LYS A 108 4.63 7.89 -5.27
CA LYS A 108 5.99 7.66 -5.77
C LYS A 108 6.39 8.71 -6.80
N GLN A 109 5.53 8.96 -7.79
CA GLN A 109 5.79 9.96 -8.83
C GLN A 109 5.93 11.37 -8.24
N ALA A 110 5.08 11.74 -7.27
CA ALA A 110 5.16 13.01 -6.58
C ALA A 110 6.49 13.17 -5.81
N LYS A 111 6.91 12.14 -5.07
CA LYS A 111 8.20 12.10 -4.36
C LYS A 111 9.38 12.23 -5.32
N GLU A 112 9.39 11.46 -6.42
CA GLU A 112 10.44 11.55 -7.44
C GLU A 112 10.52 12.95 -8.07
N SER A 113 9.37 13.54 -8.38
CA SER A 113 9.28 14.89 -8.93
C SER A 113 9.85 15.92 -7.95
N LEU A 114 9.54 15.80 -6.66
CA LEU A 114 10.06 16.68 -5.62
C LEU A 114 11.58 16.53 -5.47
N VAL A 115 12.12 15.31 -5.51
CA VAL A 115 13.57 15.06 -5.50
C VAL A 115 14.23 15.73 -6.72
N ARG A 116 13.74 15.46 -7.93
CA ARG A 116 14.30 16.00 -9.18
C ARG A 116 14.35 17.54 -9.18
N ALA A 117 13.27 18.18 -8.72
CA ALA A 117 13.20 19.64 -8.64
C ALA A 117 14.24 20.25 -7.67
N ASN A 118 14.75 19.45 -6.70
CA ASN A 118 15.64 19.92 -5.64
C ASN A 118 17.10 19.38 -5.75
N LEU A 119 17.48 18.70 -6.82
CA LEU A 119 18.87 18.22 -7.02
C LEU A 119 19.90 19.37 -7.00
N ARG A 120 19.53 20.56 -7.49
CA ARG A 120 20.40 21.74 -7.43
C ARG A 120 20.71 22.18 -5.99
N LEU A 121 19.79 21.94 -5.06
CA LEU A 121 20.02 22.23 -3.63
C LEU A 121 21.12 21.32 -3.08
N VAL A 122 21.11 20.02 -3.43
CA VAL A 122 22.16 19.08 -3.03
C VAL A 122 23.52 19.56 -3.50
N ILE A 123 23.67 19.91 -4.78
CA ILE A 123 24.92 20.43 -5.34
C ILE A 123 25.39 21.67 -4.59
N SER A 124 24.48 22.61 -4.28
CA SER A 124 24.81 23.86 -3.55
C SER A 124 25.30 23.58 -2.13
N VAL A 125 24.72 22.58 -1.45
CA VAL A 125 25.14 22.18 -0.09
C VAL A 125 26.47 21.43 -0.15
N SER A 126 26.62 20.43 -1.02
CA SER A 126 27.82 19.59 -1.18
C SER A 126 29.07 20.38 -1.50
N LYS A 127 28.96 21.48 -2.25
CA LYS A 127 30.09 22.40 -2.54
C LYS A 127 30.76 22.93 -1.27
N LYS A 128 30.06 23.03 -0.15
CA LYS A 128 30.61 23.53 1.13
C LYS A 128 31.46 22.49 1.87
N PHE A 129 31.41 21.23 1.43
CA PHE A 129 32.09 20.10 2.06
C PHE A 129 33.23 19.52 1.23
N VAL A 130 33.56 20.16 0.09
CA VAL A 130 34.69 19.78 -0.78
C VAL A 130 36.01 19.90 -0.01
N ASN A 131 36.99 19.06 -0.33
CA ASN A 131 38.32 19.00 0.28
C ASN A 131 38.33 18.51 1.75
N ARG A 132 37.39 17.70 2.16
CA ARG A 132 37.31 17.10 3.50
C ARG A 132 37.47 15.56 3.51
N GLY A 133 38.08 14.97 2.48
CA GLY A 133 38.39 13.56 2.43
C GLY A 133 37.54 12.76 1.46
N LEU A 134 36.36 13.24 1.04
CA LEU A 134 35.51 12.59 0.04
C LEU A 134 35.57 13.31 -1.30
N GLN A 135 35.41 12.56 -2.39
CA GLN A 135 35.28 13.12 -3.73
C GLN A 135 33.94 13.85 -3.88
N PHE A 136 33.90 14.87 -4.72
CA PHE A 136 32.69 15.67 -4.92
C PHE A 136 31.49 14.85 -5.41
N ALA A 137 31.72 13.85 -6.25
CA ALA A 137 30.69 12.94 -6.73
C ALA A 137 30.04 12.16 -5.57
N ASP A 138 30.86 11.68 -4.63
CA ASP A 138 30.38 10.91 -3.47
C ASP A 138 29.58 11.81 -2.50
N LEU A 139 30.03 13.07 -2.31
CA LEU A 139 29.28 14.05 -1.54
C LEU A 139 27.90 14.33 -2.13
N ILE A 140 27.79 14.37 -3.48
CA ILE A 140 26.49 14.52 -4.15
C ILE A 140 25.61 13.29 -3.92
N GLN A 141 26.16 12.07 -3.99
CA GLN A 141 25.39 10.86 -3.75
C GLN A 141 24.88 10.78 -2.32
N GLU A 142 25.74 11.03 -1.34
CA GLU A 142 25.31 11.08 0.07
C GLU A 142 24.27 12.20 0.29
N GLY A 143 24.46 13.36 -0.33
CA GLY A 143 23.50 14.45 -0.29
C GLY A 143 22.14 14.09 -0.92
N ASN A 144 22.13 13.29 -2.00
CA ASN A 144 20.91 12.79 -2.62
C ASN A 144 20.16 11.82 -1.69
N ILE A 145 20.89 10.97 -0.95
CA ILE A 145 20.29 10.08 0.06
C ILE A 145 19.63 10.93 1.16
N GLY A 146 20.30 11.99 1.62
CA GLY A 146 19.73 12.94 2.56
C GLY A 146 18.49 13.65 2.03
N LEU A 147 18.50 14.06 0.76
CA LEU A 147 17.34 14.68 0.10
C LEU A 147 16.14 13.70 0.03
N MET A 148 16.36 12.43 -0.33
CA MET A 148 15.30 11.41 -0.36
C MET A 148 14.68 11.21 1.03
N LYS A 149 15.50 11.09 2.08
CA LYS A 149 15.02 11.04 3.47
C LYS A 149 14.20 12.27 3.87
N ALA A 150 14.60 13.45 3.40
CA ALA A 150 13.85 14.68 3.63
C ALA A 150 12.48 14.63 2.96
N VAL A 151 12.39 14.16 1.70
CA VAL A 151 11.12 14.04 0.96
C VAL A 151 10.16 13.06 1.66
N GLU A 152 10.67 11.95 2.17
CA GLU A 152 9.85 10.96 2.88
C GLU A 152 9.22 11.50 4.17
N LYS A 153 9.96 12.36 4.89
CA LYS A 153 9.57 12.85 6.22
C LYS A 153 9.02 14.27 6.21
N PHE A 154 8.91 14.91 5.05
CA PHE A 154 8.44 16.27 4.94
C PHE A 154 6.95 16.38 5.15
N ASP A 155 6.56 17.22 6.09
CA ASP A 155 5.17 17.55 6.37
C ASP A 155 4.94 19.04 6.02
N TYR A 156 4.22 19.29 4.93
CA TYR A 156 3.92 20.63 4.45
C TYR A 156 2.94 21.40 5.34
N HIS A 157 2.14 20.70 6.14
CA HIS A 157 1.18 21.35 7.06
C HIS A 157 1.86 22.15 8.15
N ARG A 158 3.13 21.86 8.43
CA ARG A 158 3.93 22.62 9.39
C ARG A 158 4.33 24.02 8.92
N GLY A 159 4.05 24.39 7.66
CA GLY A 159 4.26 25.73 7.12
C GLY A 159 5.72 26.10 6.82
N TYR A 160 6.68 25.22 7.03
CA TYR A 160 8.10 25.48 6.72
C TYR A 160 8.40 25.23 5.24
N LYS A 161 9.34 26.02 4.68
CA LYS A 161 9.83 25.80 3.32
C LYS A 161 10.60 24.47 3.24
N PHE A 162 10.32 23.67 2.23
CA PHE A 162 11.00 22.39 2.00
C PHE A 162 12.52 22.50 1.97
N SER A 163 13.06 23.55 1.31
CA SER A 163 14.51 23.78 1.21
C SER A 163 15.21 23.93 2.58
N THR A 164 14.54 24.54 3.55
CA THR A 164 15.07 24.69 4.92
C THR A 164 15.19 23.32 5.60
N TYR A 165 14.13 22.51 5.50
CA TYR A 165 14.10 21.18 6.08
C TYR A 165 15.09 20.22 5.38
N ALA A 166 15.10 20.20 4.04
CA ALA A 166 15.97 19.35 3.25
C ALA A 166 17.46 19.67 3.45
N THR A 167 17.83 20.95 3.63
CA THR A 167 19.22 21.33 3.88
C THR A 167 19.78 20.67 5.12
N TRP A 168 18.98 20.50 6.17
CA TRP A 168 19.42 19.81 7.39
C TRP A 168 19.72 18.34 7.12
N TRP A 169 18.82 17.63 6.43
CA TRP A 169 18.99 16.21 6.08
C TRP A 169 20.17 15.97 5.13
N ILE A 170 20.36 16.85 4.14
CA ILE A 170 21.49 16.78 3.22
C ILE A 170 22.81 16.94 3.98
N ARG A 171 22.91 17.90 4.90
CA ARG A 171 24.10 18.09 5.74
C ARG A 171 24.37 16.90 6.68
N GLN A 172 23.34 16.29 7.17
CA GLN A 172 23.43 15.14 8.07
C GLN A 172 23.97 13.89 7.35
N SER A 173 23.69 13.76 6.04
CA SER A 173 24.13 12.60 5.24
C SER A 173 25.53 12.78 4.68
N ILE A 174 25.97 14.00 4.41
CA ILE A 174 27.33 14.35 3.97
C ILE A 174 28.31 14.35 5.16
#